data_255bd55f5d5ffa3598e62e8b55c2d1cb
#
_entry.id   255bd55f5d5ffa3598e62e8b55c2d1cb
#
_cell.length_a   1.000
_cell.length_b   1.000
_cell.length_c   1.000
_cell.angle_alpha   90.00
_cell.angle_beta   90.00
_cell.angle_gamma   90.00
#
_symmetry.space_group_name_H-M   'P 1'
#
loop_
_entity.id
_entity.type
_entity.pdbx_description
1 polymer ?
#
loop_
_entity_poly.entity_id
_entity_poly.type
_entity_poly.pdbx_seq_one_letter_code
_entity_poly.pdbx_strand_id
1 'polypeptide(L)'
;MTRRRLVEMCRMYSPGFMFLSETKKDKMYLQDLQVEVGFDNLQTVEPEGNSGGLALFYSNDFSVTFLLLDDRLIDIETIINGNRVFMTFIYGDPVVPNRDYIWERLMRIGVSRSEAWFIIGDFNEITGNHEKKGGKKRSESSFLPFRAMIQSCGLIDFPFQGNQFSWIGKRSNGKVRCRLDRAMGNEEWHNIFSHTNMEYLKMWGSDHRLLLSSILDRPKIFSRKFMFDKRWIGKPGLKEAVQEVGGWTVLMIIDQS
;
A
#
# COMPACT_ATOMS: atom_id res chain seq x y z
N MET A 1 -9.04 -7.34 -9.76
CA MET A 1 -7.98 -8.37 -10.02
C MET A 1 -8.52 -9.76 -9.74
N THR A 2 -8.01 -10.83 -10.39
CA THR A 2 -8.47 -12.21 -10.15
C THR A 2 -7.76 -12.83 -8.95
N ARG A 3 -8.46 -13.73 -8.23
CA ARG A 3 -7.95 -14.51 -7.10
C ARG A 3 -6.63 -15.24 -7.43
N ARG A 4 -6.59 -15.93 -8.58
CA ARG A 4 -5.38 -16.61 -9.07
C ARG A 4 -4.17 -15.67 -9.16
N ARG A 5 -4.39 -14.44 -9.61
CA ARG A 5 -3.30 -13.46 -9.74
C ARG A 5 -2.80 -12.94 -8.41
N LEU A 6 -3.68 -12.78 -7.42
CA LEU A 6 -3.29 -12.46 -6.05
C LEU A 6 -2.35 -13.52 -5.48
N VAL A 7 -2.73 -14.79 -5.63
CA VAL A 7 -1.88 -15.92 -5.20
C VAL A 7 -0.51 -15.91 -5.88
N GLU A 8 -0.46 -15.67 -7.20
CA GLU A 8 0.82 -15.55 -7.93
C GLU A 8 1.68 -14.42 -7.40
N MET A 9 1.09 -13.25 -7.10
CA MET A 9 1.81 -12.11 -6.55
C MET A 9 2.33 -12.38 -5.15
N CYS A 10 1.50 -12.94 -4.26
CA CYS A 10 1.94 -13.31 -2.92
C CYS A 10 3.10 -14.31 -2.95
N ARG A 11 3.07 -15.29 -3.85
CA ARG A 11 4.17 -16.23 -4.03
C ARG A 11 5.45 -15.59 -4.57
N MET A 12 5.31 -14.58 -5.44
CA MET A 12 6.44 -13.91 -6.07
C MET A 12 7.15 -12.93 -5.13
N TYR A 13 6.38 -12.20 -4.34
CA TYR A 13 6.90 -11.09 -3.52
C TYR A 13 6.92 -11.42 -2.03
N SER A 14 6.25 -12.48 -1.58
CA SER A 14 6.16 -12.90 -0.17
C SER A 14 5.90 -11.70 0.77
N PRO A 15 4.82 -10.93 0.56
CA PRO A 15 4.59 -9.72 1.34
C PRO A 15 4.27 -10.07 2.80
N GLY A 16 4.82 -9.28 3.75
CA GLY A 16 4.46 -9.39 5.16
C GLY A 16 3.07 -8.85 5.47
N PHE A 17 2.63 -7.87 4.67
CA PHE A 17 1.28 -7.30 4.72
C PHE A 17 0.69 -7.19 3.30
N MET A 18 -0.60 -7.47 3.17
CA MET A 18 -1.39 -7.22 1.96
C MET A 18 -2.67 -6.51 2.33
N PHE A 19 -2.86 -5.31 1.78
CA PHE A 19 -4.08 -4.53 1.96
C PHE A 19 -4.92 -4.55 0.69
N LEU A 20 -6.20 -4.85 0.83
CA LEU A 20 -7.19 -4.77 -0.23
C LEU A 20 -8.21 -3.69 0.11
N SER A 21 -8.45 -2.78 -0.80
CA SER A 21 -9.57 -1.84 -0.77
C SER A 21 -10.64 -2.22 -1.79
N GLU A 22 -11.86 -1.70 -1.62
CA GLU A 22 -13.00 -2.02 -2.50
C GLU A 22 -13.24 -3.53 -2.67
N THR A 23 -13.12 -4.28 -1.58
CA THR A 23 -13.23 -5.75 -1.64
C THR A 23 -14.62 -6.19 -2.14
N LYS A 24 -15.68 -5.44 -1.80
CA LYS A 24 -17.08 -5.75 -2.15
C LYS A 24 -17.45 -7.21 -1.84
N LYS A 25 -16.76 -7.81 -0.88
CA LYS A 25 -16.87 -9.21 -0.50
C LYS A 25 -17.09 -9.33 0.99
N ASP A 26 -17.84 -10.35 1.37
CA ASP A 26 -18.05 -10.72 2.76
C ASP A 26 -16.78 -11.33 3.39
N LYS A 27 -16.79 -11.42 4.70
CA LYS A 27 -15.69 -11.96 5.49
C LYS A 27 -15.37 -13.40 5.12
N MET A 28 -16.38 -14.23 4.81
CA MET A 28 -16.18 -15.63 4.48
C MET A 28 -15.36 -15.81 3.20
N TYR A 29 -15.69 -15.03 2.15
CA TYR A 29 -14.90 -15.02 0.92
C TYR A 29 -13.45 -14.60 1.16
N LEU A 30 -13.23 -13.59 2.04
CA LEU A 30 -11.89 -13.10 2.37
C LEU A 30 -11.10 -14.09 3.23
N GLN A 31 -11.76 -14.89 4.07
CA GLN A 31 -11.13 -15.99 4.81
C GLN A 31 -10.68 -17.13 3.87
N ASP A 32 -11.50 -17.49 2.89
CA ASP A 32 -11.09 -18.45 1.86
C ASP A 32 -9.89 -17.93 1.06
N LEU A 33 -9.90 -16.63 0.72
CA LEU A 33 -8.77 -16.00 0.04
C LEU A 33 -7.51 -16.02 0.90
N GLN A 34 -7.63 -15.76 2.21
CA GLN A 34 -6.52 -15.79 3.18
C GLN A 34 -5.75 -17.13 3.11
N VAL A 35 -6.49 -18.24 3.12
CA VAL A 35 -5.89 -19.58 3.02
C VAL A 35 -5.14 -19.76 1.70
N GLU A 36 -5.72 -19.31 0.58
CA GLU A 36 -5.08 -19.46 -0.74
C GLU A 36 -3.82 -18.60 -0.93
N VAL A 37 -3.82 -17.39 -0.39
CA VAL A 37 -2.66 -16.49 -0.47
C VAL A 37 -1.60 -16.78 0.59
N GLY A 38 -1.93 -17.57 1.62
CA GLY A 38 -1.00 -18.08 2.61
C GLY A 38 -0.65 -17.11 3.74
N PHE A 39 -1.58 -16.22 4.13
CA PHE A 39 -1.41 -15.37 5.30
C PHE A 39 -2.00 -15.99 6.55
N ASP A 40 -1.35 -15.75 7.70
CA ASP A 40 -1.80 -16.30 8.99
C ASP A 40 -2.99 -15.52 9.56
N ASN A 41 -3.06 -14.22 9.31
CA ASN A 41 -4.04 -13.32 9.93
C ASN A 41 -4.79 -12.50 8.89
N LEU A 42 -6.03 -12.14 9.26
CA LEU A 42 -6.92 -11.29 8.46
C LEU A 42 -7.76 -10.41 9.38
N GLN A 43 -7.75 -9.11 9.09
CA GLN A 43 -8.71 -8.13 9.63
C GLN A 43 -9.54 -7.56 8.48
N THR A 44 -10.86 -7.52 8.64
CA THR A 44 -11.78 -6.97 7.64
C THR A 44 -12.58 -5.81 8.20
N VAL A 45 -12.93 -4.89 7.29
CA VAL A 45 -14.01 -3.92 7.46
C VAL A 45 -15.03 -4.24 6.38
N GLU A 46 -16.25 -4.55 6.80
CA GLU A 46 -17.31 -4.99 5.89
C GLU A 46 -17.71 -3.87 4.91
N PRO A 47 -18.05 -4.22 3.66
CA PRO A 47 -18.57 -3.23 2.70
C PRO A 47 -19.96 -2.77 3.09
N GLU A 48 -20.30 -1.53 2.75
CA GLU A 48 -21.66 -1.01 2.84
C GLU A 48 -22.40 -1.24 1.51
N GLY A 49 -23.31 -2.21 1.49
CA GLY A 49 -24.02 -2.59 0.27
C GLY A 49 -23.05 -3.13 -0.80
N ASN A 50 -23.00 -2.46 -1.96
CA ASN A 50 -22.17 -2.85 -3.10
C ASN A 50 -20.88 -2.00 -3.22
N SER A 51 -20.48 -1.27 -2.17
CA SER A 51 -19.31 -0.39 -2.20
C SER A 51 -18.43 -0.55 -0.97
N GLY A 52 -17.15 -0.23 -1.11
CA GLY A 52 -16.20 -0.26 -0.02
C GLY A 52 -15.74 -1.67 0.37
N GLY A 53 -15.48 -1.85 1.65
CA GLY A 53 -14.86 -3.04 2.22
C GLY A 53 -13.34 -2.97 2.17
N LEU A 54 -12.71 -3.21 3.33
CA LEU A 54 -11.26 -3.24 3.48
C LEU A 54 -10.83 -4.60 4.05
N ALA A 55 -9.66 -5.07 3.65
CA ALA A 55 -9.06 -6.26 4.24
C ALA A 55 -7.55 -6.07 4.39
N LEU A 56 -7.04 -6.33 5.57
CA LEU A 56 -5.61 -6.38 5.87
C LEU A 56 -5.22 -7.80 6.23
N PHE A 57 -4.38 -8.41 5.40
CA PHE A 57 -3.75 -9.71 5.62
C PHE A 57 -2.33 -9.49 6.12
N TYR A 58 -1.89 -10.27 7.11
CA TYR A 58 -0.53 -10.16 7.64
C TYR A 58 -0.01 -11.50 8.18
N SER A 59 1.32 -11.66 8.19
CA SER A 59 1.98 -12.86 8.69
C SER A 59 2.15 -12.81 10.21
N ASN A 60 2.36 -13.98 10.84
CA ASN A 60 2.67 -14.10 12.27
C ASN A 60 4.04 -13.52 12.66
N ASP A 61 4.86 -13.11 11.68
CA ASP A 61 6.14 -12.43 11.92
C ASP A 61 5.95 -11.04 12.54
N PHE A 62 4.72 -10.48 12.46
CA PHE A 62 4.38 -9.15 12.95
C PHE A 62 3.38 -9.20 14.10
N SER A 63 3.73 -8.57 15.22
CA SER A 63 2.78 -8.29 16.29
C SER A 63 1.99 -7.05 15.92
N VAL A 64 0.69 -7.18 15.66
CA VAL A 64 -0.18 -6.11 15.19
C VAL A 64 -1.19 -5.72 16.26
N THR A 65 -1.21 -4.44 16.62
CA THR A 65 -2.24 -3.82 17.45
C THR A 65 -3.08 -2.88 16.59
N PHE A 66 -4.38 -3.13 16.49
CA PHE A 66 -5.30 -2.25 15.76
C PHE A 66 -5.65 -1.05 16.62
N LEU A 67 -5.38 0.16 16.12
CA LEU A 67 -5.66 1.43 16.79
C LEU A 67 -6.98 2.05 16.28
N LEU A 68 -7.26 1.83 14.99
CA LEU A 68 -8.48 2.32 14.35
C LEU A 68 -8.89 1.40 13.19
N LEU A 69 -10.18 1.13 13.11
CA LEU A 69 -10.80 0.38 12.03
C LEU A 69 -12.05 1.11 11.59
N ASP A 70 -12.09 1.56 10.34
CA ASP A 70 -13.31 2.10 9.74
C ASP A 70 -13.37 1.84 8.23
N ASP A 71 -14.41 2.36 7.58
CA ASP A 71 -14.69 2.14 6.16
C ASP A 71 -13.65 2.76 5.21
N ARG A 72 -12.76 3.63 5.72
CA ARG A 72 -11.77 4.36 4.92
C ARG A 72 -10.32 4.08 5.29
N LEU A 73 -10.07 3.61 6.50
CA LEU A 73 -8.71 3.35 6.92
C LEU A 73 -8.60 2.26 7.99
N ILE A 74 -7.49 1.58 7.98
CA ILE A 74 -7.01 0.68 9.03
C ILE A 74 -5.72 1.26 9.56
N ASP A 75 -5.68 1.61 10.85
CA ASP A 75 -4.49 2.14 11.52
C ASP A 75 -3.98 1.14 12.54
N ILE A 76 -2.69 0.80 12.45
CA ILE A 76 -2.07 -0.21 13.30
C ILE A 76 -0.77 0.29 13.91
N GLU A 77 -0.42 -0.33 15.03
CA GLU A 77 0.91 -0.33 15.62
C GLU A 77 1.54 -1.71 15.41
N THR A 78 2.82 -1.75 15.06
CA THR A 78 3.58 -3.01 14.91
C THR A 78 5.06 -2.78 15.18
N ILE A 79 5.84 -3.86 15.13
CA ILE A 79 7.31 -3.81 15.26
C ILE A 79 7.93 -4.29 13.96
N ILE A 80 8.78 -3.45 13.35
CA ILE A 80 9.56 -3.79 12.15
C ILE A 80 11.05 -3.63 12.48
N ASN A 81 11.82 -4.69 12.32
CA ASN A 81 13.26 -4.73 12.60
C ASN A 81 13.60 -4.19 14.01
N GLY A 82 12.78 -4.53 15.01
CA GLY A 82 12.95 -4.08 16.40
C GLY A 82 12.48 -2.66 16.68
N ASN A 83 12.01 -1.92 15.71
CA ASN A 83 11.48 -0.57 15.88
C ASN A 83 9.95 -0.60 15.96
N ARG A 84 9.39 0.09 16.97
CA ARG A 84 7.95 0.36 17.07
C ARG A 84 7.55 1.36 16.00
N VAL A 85 6.56 1.00 15.18
CA VAL A 85 6.11 1.83 14.07
C VAL A 85 4.59 1.85 13.99
N PHE A 86 4.07 2.91 13.40
CA PHE A 86 2.67 3.05 13.05
C PHE A 86 2.50 2.91 11.54
N MET A 87 1.42 2.23 11.13
CA MET A 87 1.09 2.04 9.73
C MET A 87 -0.39 2.31 9.49
N THR A 88 -0.69 3.19 8.56
CA THR A 88 -2.08 3.49 8.16
C THR A 88 -2.31 3.05 6.72
N PHE A 89 -3.27 2.16 6.54
CA PHE A 89 -3.74 1.70 5.23
C PHE A 89 -4.99 2.48 4.88
N ILE A 90 -4.98 3.19 3.74
CA ILE A 90 -6.02 4.15 3.37
C ILE A 90 -6.75 3.76 2.10
N TYR A 91 -8.06 4.00 2.10
CA TYR A 91 -8.91 4.06 0.93
C TYR A 91 -9.66 5.40 0.93
N GLY A 92 -9.10 6.38 0.24
CA GLY A 92 -9.67 7.72 0.10
C GLY A 92 -11.05 7.69 -0.54
N ASP A 93 -11.93 8.62 -0.17
CA ASP A 93 -13.29 8.61 -0.71
C ASP A 93 -13.28 8.93 -2.23
N PRO A 94 -13.91 8.12 -3.09
CA PRO A 94 -14.05 8.41 -4.50
C PRO A 94 -14.89 9.69 -4.76
N VAL A 95 -15.76 10.04 -3.81
CA VAL A 95 -16.61 11.24 -3.87
C VAL A 95 -15.86 12.43 -3.30
N VAL A 96 -15.52 13.40 -4.16
CA VAL A 96 -14.65 14.53 -3.81
C VAL A 96 -15.06 15.30 -2.53
N PRO A 97 -16.34 15.70 -2.31
CA PRO A 97 -16.74 16.42 -1.10
C PRO A 97 -16.48 15.66 0.22
N ASN A 98 -16.40 14.34 0.20
CA ASN A 98 -16.23 13.54 1.41
C ASN A 98 -14.75 13.42 1.83
N ARG A 99 -13.81 13.78 0.97
CA ARG A 99 -12.37 13.59 1.22
C ARG A 99 -11.84 14.44 2.34
N ASP A 100 -12.36 15.65 2.51
CA ASP A 100 -11.90 16.59 3.54
C ASP A 100 -12.05 15.99 4.94
N TYR A 101 -13.11 15.21 5.19
CA TYR A 101 -13.27 14.48 6.44
C TYR A 101 -12.15 13.49 6.70
N ILE A 102 -11.68 12.79 5.65
CA ILE A 102 -10.56 11.84 5.75
C ILE A 102 -9.26 12.59 6.03
N TRP A 103 -9.04 13.75 5.36
CA TRP A 103 -7.86 14.57 5.58
C TRP A 103 -7.79 15.11 7.00
N GLU A 104 -8.88 15.62 7.53
CA GLU A 104 -8.95 16.05 8.93
C GLU A 104 -8.66 14.92 9.90
N ARG A 105 -9.15 13.73 9.61
CA ARG A 105 -8.92 12.56 10.45
C ARG A 105 -7.47 12.13 10.45
N LEU A 106 -6.82 12.11 9.29
CA LEU A 106 -5.38 11.83 9.18
C LEU A 106 -4.55 12.89 9.91
N MET A 107 -4.91 14.17 9.82
CA MET A 107 -4.25 15.24 10.59
C MET A 107 -4.37 15.02 12.10
N ARG A 108 -5.54 14.59 12.61
CA ARG A 108 -5.71 14.25 14.03
C ARG A 108 -4.84 13.06 14.46
N ILE A 109 -4.74 12.03 13.62
CA ILE A 109 -3.82 10.91 13.84
C ILE A 109 -2.39 11.42 13.84
N GLY A 110 -1.99 12.23 12.88
CA GLY A 110 -0.64 12.76 12.71
C GLY A 110 -0.13 13.56 13.92
N VAL A 111 -1.01 14.32 14.59
CA VAL A 111 -0.67 15.07 15.82
C VAL A 111 -0.11 14.15 16.93
N SER A 112 -0.55 12.89 16.98
CA SER A 112 -0.11 11.91 18.00
C SER A 112 1.04 11.02 17.52
N ARG A 113 1.60 11.26 16.34
CA ARG A 113 2.64 10.43 15.72
C ARG A 113 4.03 11.09 15.83
N SER A 114 4.68 10.89 16.96
CA SER A 114 6.09 11.26 17.16
C SER A 114 7.07 10.18 16.70
N GLU A 115 6.62 8.92 16.63
CA GLU A 115 7.40 7.78 16.17
C GLU A 115 7.27 7.58 14.65
N ALA A 116 8.03 6.63 14.11
CA ALA A 116 7.98 6.29 12.69
C ALA A 116 6.56 5.93 12.23
N TRP A 117 6.04 6.70 11.31
CA TRP A 117 4.69 6.52 10.74
C TRP A 117 4.73 6.38 9.22
N PHE A 118 4.13 5.32 8.75
CA PHE A 118 4.00 4.96 7.34
C PHE A 118 2.52 4.97 6.93
N ILE A 119 2.21 5.58 5.80
CA ILE A 119 0.86 5.59 5.26
C ILE A 119 0.87 5.13 3.81
N ILE A 120 -0.06 4.23 3.43
CA ILE A 120 -0.10 3.65 2.10
C ILE A 120 -1.53 3.31 1.68
N GLY A 121 -1.83 3.49 0.40
CA GLY A 121 -3.10 3.11 -0.20
C GLY A 121 -3.52 3.97 -1.38
N ASP A 122 -4.78 3.84 -1.76
CA ASP A 122 -5.44 4.72 -2.72
C ASP A 122 -6.00 5.95 -1.98
N PHE A 123 -5.45 7.11 -2.25
CA PHE A 123 -5.93 8.37 -1.70
C PHE A 123 -7.10 8.96 -2.50
N ASN A 124 -7.40 8.40 -3.67
CA ASN A 124 -8.39 8.93 -4.62
C ASN A 124 -8.17 10.42 -4.96
N GLU A 125 -6.97 10.97 -4.66
CA GLU A 125 -6.61 12.37 -4.88
C GLU A 125 -5.20 12.52 -5.44
N ILE A 126 -4.97 13.65 -6.12
CA ILE A 126 -3.68 14.04 -6.70
C ILE A 126 -3.19 15.35 -6.07
N THR A 127 -1.87 15.55 -6.06
CA THR A 127 -1.28 16.78 -5.53
C THR A 127 -1.27 17.92 -6.55
N GLY A 128 -1.55 17.64 -7.82
CA GLY A 128 -1.59 18.65 -8.87
C GLY A 128 -1.83 18.07 -10.26
N ASN A 129 -2.03 18.96 -11.23
CA ASN A 129 -2.28 18.54 -12.61
C ASN A 129 -1.10 17.81 -13.28
N HIS A 130 0.10 17.85 -12.71
CA HIS A 130 1.27 17.11 -13.18
C HIS A 130 1.13 15.60 -12.93
N GLU A 131 0.28 15.18 -11.96
CA GLU A 131 -0.03 13.79 -11.66
C GLU A 131 -1.25 13.26 -12.44
N LYS A 132 -1.68 14.01 -13.46
CA LYS A 132 -2.82 13.65 -14.29
C LYS A 132 -2.48 13.81 -15.77
N LYS A 133 -2.93 12.85 -16.59
CA LYS A 133 -2.87 12.91 -18.03
C LYS A 133 -4.25 12.65 -18.63
N GLY A 134 -4.73 13.58 -19.45
CA GLY A 134 -6.06 13.53 -20.06
C GLY A 134 -7.16 14.16 -19.22
N GLY A 135 -8.33 14.38 -19.83
CA GLY A 135 -9.44 15.09 -19.22
C GLY A 135 -9.15 16.58 -18.94
N LYS A 136 -10.13 17.26 -18.35
CA LYS A 136 -10.03 18.70 -18.02
C LYS A 136 -9.07 18.92 -16.84
N LYS A 137 -8.22 19.94 -16.93
CA LYS A 137 -7.39 20.39 -15.80
C LYS A 137 -8.29 20.88 -14.65
N ARG A 138 -7.87 20.60 -13.42
CA ARG A 138 -8.52 21.11 -12.19
C ARG A 138 -7.87 22.42 -11.76
N SER A 139 -8.61 23.24 -11.00
CA SER A 139 -8.04 24.45 -10.37
C SER A 139 -6.99 24.06 -9.31
N GLU A 140 -5.95 24.85 -9.15
CA GLU A 140 -4.92 24.62 -8.13
C GLU A 140 -5.48 24.59 -6.71
N SER A 141 -6.52 25.40 -6.43
CA SER A 141 -7.19 25.41 -5.14
C SER A 141 -7.83 24.08 -4.77
N SER A 142 -8.22 23.25 -5.76
CA SER A 142 -8.84 21.94 -5.51
C SER A 142 -7.88 20.91 -4.92
N PHE A 143 -6.57 21.15 -4.95
CA PHE A 143 -5.55 20.26 -4.38
C PHE A 143 -5.11 20.69 -2.98
N LEU A 144 -5.49 21.88 -2.54
CA LEU A 144 -5.02 22.46 -1.27
C LEU A 144 -5.35 21.62 -0.04
N PRO A 145 -6.56 21.07 0.13
CA PRO A 145 -6.87 20.25 1.31
C PRO A 145 -5.94 19.04 1.45
N PHE A 146 -5.69 18.32 0.35
CA PHE A 146 -4.81 17.17 0.35
C PHE A 146 -3.35 17.55 0.61
N ARG A 147 -2.85 18.61 -0.03
CA ARG A 147 -1.50 19.15 0.23
C ARG A 147 -1.34 19.59 1.69
N ALA A 148 -2.35 20.27 2.24
CA ALA A 148 -2.35 20.70 3.64
C ALA A 148 -2.28 19.51 4.61
N MET A 149 -3.03 18.45 4.33
CA MET A 149 -2.95 17.21 5.12
C MET A 149 -1.54 16.62 5.08
N ILE A 150 -0.96 16.44 3.90
CA ILE A 150 0.41 15.90 3.74
C ILE A 150 1.41 16.75 4.54
N GLN A 151 1.33 18.08 4.41
CA GLN A 151 2.23 19.00 5.10
C GLN A 151 2.03 18.98 6.61
N SER A 152 0.78 19.02 7.09
CA SER A 152 0.46 19.03 8.52
C SER A 152 0.86 17.74 9.22
N CYS A 153 0.84 16.62 8.50
CA CYS A 153 1.29 15.31 8.99
C CYS A 153 2.81 15.10 8.83
N GLY A 154 3.54 16.04 8.25
CA GLY A 154 4.98 15.88 7.99
C GLY A 154 5.31 14.72 7.05
N LEU A 155 4.37 14.35 6.16
CA LEU A 155 4.51 13.20 5.27
C LEU A 155 5.31 13.53 4.02
N ILE A 156 6.19 12.63 3.64
CA ILE A 156 7.05 12.74 2.46
C ILE A 156 6.82 11.50 1.58
N ASP A 157 6.53 11.71 0.30
CA ASP A 157 6.38 10.63 -0.69
C ASP A 157 7.68 9.82 -0.81
N PHE A 158 7.57 8.49 -0.88
CA PHE A 158 8.71 7.67 -1.24
C PHE A 158 9.01 7.72 -2.74
N PRO A 159 10.28 7.54 -3.14
CA PRO A 159 10.62 7.39 -4.54
C PRO A 159 9.93 6.15 -5.12
N PHE A 160 9.42 6.26 -6.33
CA PHE A 160 8.71 5.16 -6.99
C PHE A 160 9.38 4.71 -8.28
N GLN A 161 9.18 3.44 -8.60
CA GLN A 161 9.56 2.84 -9.86
C GLN A 161 8.32 2.45 -10.67
N GLY A 162 8.47 2.26 -11.97
CA GLY A 162 7.40 1.88 -12.87
C GLY A 162 6.69 3.09 -13.50
N ASN A 163 5.40 2.92 -13.79
CA ASN A 163 4.62 3.97 -14.46
C ASN A 163 4.14 5.01 -13.46
N GLN A 164 4.33 6.29 -13.78
CA GLN A 164 3.92 7.40 -12.89
C GLN A 164 2.40 7.51 -12.62
N PHE A 165 1.56 6.81 -13.39
CA PHE A 165 0.11 6.81 -13.19
C PHE A 165 -0.32 5.45 -12.65
N SER A 166 -0.91 5.45 -11.47
CA SER A 166 -1.39 4.24 -10.80
C SER A 166 -2.78 3.83 -11.28
N TRP A 167 -3.60 4.77 -11.77
CA TRP A 167 -4.99 4.56 -12.19
C TRP A 167 -5.26 4.99 -13.63
N ILE A 168 -6.18 4.27 -14.31
CA ILE A 168 -6.64 4.60 -15.67
C ILE A 168 -8.18 4.47 -15.75
N GLY A 169 -8.87 5.58 -15.92
CA GLY A 169 -10.31 5.61 -16.17
C GLY A 169 -10.66 5.95 -17.62
N LYS A 170 -11.80 5.46 -18.07
CA LYS A 170 -12.42 5.86 -19.37
C LYS A 170 -13.44 6.97 -19.09
N ARG A 171 -13.41 8.02 -19.90
CA ARG A 171 -14.38 9.12 -19.89
C ARG A 171 -14.87 9.33 -21.32
N SER A 172 -15.98 10.06 -21.50
CA SER A 172 -16.54 10.39 -22.84
C SER A 172 -15.50 10.97 -23.80
N ASN A 173 -14.57 11.78 -23.26
CA ASN A 173 -13.53 12.46 -24.05
C ASN A 173 -12.18 11.70 -24.09
N GLY A 174 -12.16 10.39 -23.78
CA GLY A 174 -10.96 9.58 -23.84
C GLY A 174 -10.51 9.01 -22.50
N LYS A 175 -9.26 8.55 -22.45
CA LYS A 175 -8.67 7.96 -21.24
C LYS A 175 -8.10 9.06 -20.33
N VAL A 176 -8.38 8.95 -19.03
CA VAL A 176 -7.74 9.75 -17.98
C VAL A 176 -6.84 8.82 -17.17
N ARG A 177 -5.64 9.29 -16.83
CA ARG A 177 -4.70 8.58 -15.97
C ARG A 177 -4.33 9.49 -14.83
N CYS A 178 -4.27 8.95 -13.62
CA CYS A 178 -3.90 9.68 -12.40
C CYS A 178 -2.96 8.86 -11.54
N ARG A 179 -2.19 9.55 -10.67
CA ARG A 179 -1.45 8.95 -9.59
C ARG A 179 -2.29 9.06 -8.31
N LEU A 180 -3.10 8.05 -8.01
CA LEU A 180 -4.01 8.03 -6.87
C LEU A 180 -3.44 7.23 -5.69
N ASP A 181 -2.69 6.18 -6.00
CA ASP A 181 -2.07 5.31 -5.02
C ASP A 181 -0.70 5.86 -4.61
N ARG A 182 -0.39 5.88 -3.31
CA ARG A 182 0.84 6.42 -2.75
C ARG A 182 1.30 5.64 -1.54
N ALA A 183 2.60 5.74 -1.26
CA ALA A 183 3.18 5.45 0.04
C ALA A 183 3.99 6.67 0.49
N MET A 184 3.82 7.06 1.75
CA MET A 184 4.48 8.19 2.38
C MET A 184 4.92 7.82 3.79
N GLY A 185 5.95 8.48 4.30
CA GLY A 185 6.41 8.36 5.68
C GLY A 185 6.67 9.72 6.30
N ASN A 186 6.60 9.82 7.63
CA ASN A 186 7.07 10.99 8.34
C ASN A 186 8.61 11.00 8.43
N GLU A 187 9.20 12.06 8.98
CA GLU A 187 10.65 12.22 9.12
C GLU A 187 11.28 11.05 9.88
N GLU A 188 10.66 10.61 10.99
CA GLU A 188 11.17 9.48 11.79
C GLU A 188 11.20 8.18 10.99
N TRP A 189 10.19 7.94 10.14
CA TRP A 189 10.23 6.79 9.23
C TRP A 189 11.41 6.86 8.27
N HIS A 190 11.64 8.01 7.65
CA HIS A 190 12.75 8.20 6.72
C HIS A 190 14.13 8.07 7.40
N ASN A 191 14.23 8.46 8.68
CA ASN A 191 15.45 8.29 9.47
C ASN A 191 15.77 6.83 9.74
N ILE A 192 14.77 6.02 10.11
CA ILE A 192 14.95 4.60 10.43
C ILE A 192 15.03 3.74 9.17
N PHE A 193 14.13 3.95 8.20
CA PHE A 193 13.97 3.14 7.00
C PHE A 193 14.28 3.95 5.73
N SER A 194 15.47 4.53 5.68
CA SER A 194 15.90 5.47 4.63
C SER A 194 15.87 4.90 3.20
N HIS A 195 15.80 3.58 3.06
CA HIS A 195 15.77 2.90 1.77
C HIS A 195 14.37 2.34 1.42
N THR A 196 13.33 2.81 2.12
CA THR A 196 11.95 2.52 1.72
C THR A 196 11.69 3.04 0.32
N ASN A 197 11.11 2.19 -0.53
CA ASN A 197 10.74 2.56 -1.88
C ASN A 197 9.39 1.94 -2.25
N MET A 198 8.83 2.38 -3.38
CA MET A 198 7.61 1.80 -3.91
C MET A 198 7.73 1.52 -5.41
N GLU A 199 6.96 0.54 -5.90
CA GLU A 199 6.89 0.17 -7.30
C GLU A 199 5.44 0.01 -7.74
N TYR A 200 5.10 0.66 -8.85
CA TYR A 200 3.82 0.42 -9.53
C TYR A 200 3.99 -0.74 -10.52
N LEU A 201 3.43 -1.89 -10.17
CA LEU A 201 3.48 -3.06 -11.03
C LEU A 201 2.56 -2.90 -12.25
N LYS A 202 2.61 -3.87 -13.16
CA LYS A 202 1.73 -3.86 -14.35
C LYS A 202 0.26 -3.99 -13.94
N MET A 203 -0.63 -3.37 -14.70
CA MET A 203 -2.07 -3.57 -14.56
C MET A 203 -2.48 -4.96 -15.03
N TRP A 204 -3.29 -5.64 -14.23
CA TRP A 204 -3.80 -6.97 -14.55
C TRP A 204 -5.27 -7.09 -14.17
N GLY A 205 -6.16 -6.61 -15.07
CA GLY A 205 -7.61 -6.75 -14.90
C GLY A 205 -8.24 -5.83 -13.86
N SER A 206 -7.50 -4.84 -13.36
CA SER A 206 -7.98 -3.71 -12.57
C SER A 206 -7.63 -2.42 -13.31
N ASP A 207 -8.35 -1.35 -13.06
CA ASP A 207 -8.02 0.00 -13.53
C ASP A 207 -6.95 0.67 -12.65
N HIS A 208 -6.62 0.09 -11.48
CA HIS A 208 -5.47 0.42 -10.65
C HIS A 208 -4.26 -0.50 -10.90
N ARG A 209 -3.06 0.04 -10.66
CA ARG A 209 -1.82 -0.72 -10.55
C ARG A 209 -1.65 -1.22 -9.13
N LEU A 210 -1.17 -2.43 -9.00
CA LEU A 210 -0.71 -2.91 -7.72
C LEU A 210 0.47 -2.07 -7.25
N LEU A 211 0.38 -1.53 -6.05
CA LEU A 211 1.44 -0.81 -5.38
C LEU A 211 2.19 -1.76 -4.45
N LEU A 212 3.47 -1.93 -4.70
CA LEU A 212 4.39 -2.70 -3.88
C LEU A 212 5.31 -1.73 -3.15
N SER A 213 5.39 -1.81 -1.82
CA SER A 213 6.37 -1.06 -1.04
C SER A 213 7.35 -2.00 -0.37
N SER A 214 8.63 -1.72 -0.50
CA SER A 214 9.71 -2.45 0.17
C SER A 214 10.31 -1.57 1.24
N ILE A 215 10.25 -2.03 2.49
CA ILE A 215 10.80 -1.34 3.66
C ILE A 215 12.20 -1.90 3.90
N LEU A 216 13.20 -1.05 3.78
CA LEU A 216 14.61 -1.41 3.92
C LEU A 216 15.29 -0.44 4.88
N ASP A 217 16.06 -0.97 5.81
CA ASP A 217 16.94 -0.21 6.72
C ASP A 217 18.36 0.00 6.14
N ARG A 218 18.72 -0.73 5.10
CA ARG A 218 20.04 -0.69 4.45
C ARG A 218 19.93 -0.67 2.93
N PRO A 219 20.89 -0.02 2.22
CA PRO A 219 20.89 -0.02 0.78
C PRO A 219 21.01 -1.44 0.23
N LYS A 220 20.23 -1.73 -0.80
CA LYS A 220 20.44 -2.94 -1.61
C LYS A 220 21.83 -2.85 -2.22
N ILE A 221 22.81 -3.53 -1.66
CA ILE A 221 24.10 -3.74 -2.34
C ILE A 221 23.82 -4.73 -3.48
N PHE A 222 23.54 -4.20 -4.67
CA PHE A 222 23.51 -5.01 -5.89
C PHE A 222 24.92 -5.47 -6.23
N SER A 223 25.43 -6.46 -5.48
CA SER A 223 26.58 -7.19 -5.92
C SER A 223 26.10 -8.21 -6.94
N ARG A 224 26.35 -7.92 -8.22
CA ARG A 224 26.16 -8.81 -9.40
C ARG A 224 24.77 -9.45 -9.51
N LYS A 225 24.24 -9.57 -10.73
CA LYS A 225 23.00 -10.32 -11.03
C LYS A 225 23.04 -11.67 -10.31
N PHE A 226 22.16 -11.85 -9.30
CA PHE A 226 21.96 -13.16 -8.71
C PHE A 226 21.43 -14.07 -9.82
N MET A 227 22.26 -14.98 -10.29
CA MET A 227 21.85 -16.01 -11.23
C MET A 227 21.51 -17.25 -10.42
N PHE A 228 20.20 -17.52 -10.29
CA PHE A 228 19.73 -18.74 -9.65
C PHE A 228 20.13 -19.96 -10.48
N ASP A 229 20.96 -20.81 -9.90
CA ASP A 229 21.30 -22.08 -10.50
C ASP A 229 20.29 -23.16 -10.10
N LYS A 230 19.59 -23.74 -11.07
CA LYS A 230 18.60 -24.81 -10.84
C LYS A 230 19.15 -25.99 -10.04
N ARG A 231 20.46 -26.19 -10.00
CA ARG A 231 21.13 -27.22 -9.20
C ARG A 231 21.06 -27.01 -7.70
N TRP A 232 20.61 -25.83 -7.25
CA TRP A 232 20.41 -25.53 -5.82
C TRP A 232 19.04 -25.95 -5.31
N ILE A 233 18.11 -26.28 -6.19
CA ILE A 233 16.78 -26.75 -5.80
C ILE A 233 16.91 -28.04 -4.97
N GLY A 234 16.36 -28.02 -3.76
CA GLY A 234 16.35 -29.18 -2.85
C GLY A 234 17.61 -29.37 -2.02
N LYS A 235 18.61 -28.47 -2.08
CA LYS A 235 19.75 -28.54 -1.16
C LYS A 235 19.41 -28.01 0.22
N PRO A 236 19.87 -28.68 1.30
CA PRO A 236 19.69 -28.19 2.67
C PRO A 236 20.35 -26.80 2.84
N GLY A 237 19.71 -25.91 3.57
CA GLY A 237 20.23 -24.55 3.85
C GLY A 237 19.90 -23.49 2.78
N LEU A 238 19.28 -23.86 1.65
CA LEU A 238 18.91 -22.89 0.62
C LEU A 238 17.80 -21.93 1.09
N LYS A 239 16.81 -22.44 1.81
CA LYS A 239 15.72 -21.61 2.37
C LYS A 239 16.24 -20.62 3.39
N GLU A 240 17.11 -21.06 4.27
CA GLU A 240 17.74 -20.27 5.32
C GLU A 240 18.65 -19.20 4.70
N ALA A 241 19.50 -19.56 3.73
CA ALA A 241 20.35 -18.61 3.02
C ALA A 241 19.55 -17.55 2.22
N VAL A 242 18.38 -17.90 1.68
CA VAL A 242 17.50 -16.95 0.98
C VAL A 242 16.77 -16.05 1.99
N GLN A 243 16.44 -16.57 3.18
CA GLN A 243 15.82 -15.80 4.26
C GLN A 243 16.82 -14.85 4.95
N GLU A 244 18.07 -15.25 5.18
CA GLU A 244 19.11 -14.39 5.75
C GLU A 244 19.51 -13.21 4.84
N VAL A 245 19.38 -13.34 3.52
CA VAL A 245 19.64 -12.26 2.56
C VAL A 245 18.46 -11.29 2.47
N GLY A 246 17.30 -11.66 3.01
CA GLY A 246 16.03 -10.96 2.84
C GLY A 246 15.40 -10.45 4.13
N GLY A 247 16.04 -9.54 4.86
CA GLY A 247 15.38 -8.73 5.89
C GLY A 247 14.41 -7.70 5.28
N TRP A 248 13.39 -8.16 4.52
CA TRP A 248 12.51 -7.28 3.75
C TRP A 248 11.09 -7.41 4.24
N THR A 249 10.53 -6.31 4.71
CA THR A 249 9.09 -6.20 4.87
C THR A 249 8.53 -5.68 3.55
N VAL A 250 7.80 -6.53 2.84
CA VAL A 250 7.10 -6.16 1.60
C VAL A 250 5.64 -5.92 1.90
N LEU A 251 5.14 -4.79 1.44
CA LEU A 251 3.74 -4.39 1.54
C LEU A 251 3.12 -4.40 0.15
N MET A 252 1.96 -5.01 0.02
CA MET A 252 1.22 -5.09 -1.23
C MET A 252 -0.13 -4.42 -1.07
N ILE A 253 -0.44 -3.43 -1.91
CA ILE A 253 -1.70 -2.73 -1.93
C ILE A 253 -2.42 -3.01 -3.25
N ILE A 254 -3.68 -3.35 -3.16
CA ILE A 254 -4.50 -3.71 -4.30
C ILE A 254 -5.87 -3.05 -4.14
N ASP A 255 -6.21 -2.18 -5.06
CA ASP A 255 -7.57 -1.73 -5.25
C ASP A 255 -8.30 -2.71 -6.18
N GLN A 256 -9.52 -3.11 -5.77
CA GLN A 256 -10.35 -4.06 -6.52
C GLN A 256 -11.51 -3.39 -7.27
N SER A 257 -11.48 -2.04 -7.40
CA SER A 257 -12.48 -1.29 -8.15
C SER A 257 -12.70 -1.77 -9.59
#